data_64a76c173f432475b9cf3b2b948b5b11
#
_entry.id   64a76c173f432475b9cf3b2b948b5b11
#
_cell.length_a   1.000
_cell.length_b   1.000
_cell.length_c   1.000
_cell.angle_alpha   90.00
_cell.angle_beta   90.00
_cell.angle_gamma   90.00
#
_symmetry.space_group_name_H-M   'P 1'
#
loop_
_entity.id
_entity.type
_entity.pdbx_description
1 polymer ?
#
loop_
_entity_poly.entity_id
_entity_poly.type
_entity_poly.pdbx_seq_one_letter_code
_entity_poly.pdbx_strand_id
1 'polypeptide(L)'
;MIAAVKTMHPGPASILNPLAILRAAGLMLCLVFATSPVAAQQVWFAPPDNLDRGARTFNHDFPQLFDAKPAWNPKIDVFKISPKMGSTVSPAKQLNRINAFLKDRHIALAVSIGAMLLDNRDPVPGECGFGVEGSNRPGRNTIEFQRLKQLGIEVRYVAMDEPLTFGHYYNKKNACRYSIDDVARRVAAAIAEIKQIYPDVRVVDEEAPPITTTAQWNADFPKWLEAYRRATGAPLDAIVFDLDWRQPWQEIVVPGVRVAHQAGVRAGIFLDGTGPGESDADAVAAYKRNMASVAALHAPFDFVEIANWTAHPANDLPQSDPNSLTGVLHYYYSAYQPFAHN
;
A
#
# COMPACT_ATOMS: atom_id res chain seq x y z
N MET A 1 -3.65 82.17 33.89
CA MET A 1 -4.87 82.90 34.10
C MET A 1 -6.02 81.92 34.32
N ILE A 2 -6.48 81.82 35.51
CA ILE A 2 -7.86 81.67 35.97
C ILE A 2 -8.62 80.44 35.41
N ALA A 3 -8.69 79.39 36.10
CA ALA A 3 -9.62 78.86 37.10
C ALA A 3 -11.13 79.03 36.77
N ALA A 4 -11.84 77.96 36.72
CA ALA A 4 -13.20 77.88 37.21
C ALA A 4 -13.56 76.40 37.54
N VAL A 5 -13.64 76.20 38.84
CA VAL A 5 -14.32 75.10 39.54
C VAL A 5 -15.81 75.27 39.36
N LYS A 6 -16.58 74.22 39.14
CA LYS A 6 -18.00 74.17 39.46
C LYS A 6 -18.42 72.82 39.99
N THR A 7 -19.00 72.94 41.13
CA THR A 7 -19.40 72.10 42.20
C THR A 7 -20.48 71.04 41.82
N MET A 8 -20.41 69.98 42.57
CA MET A 8 -21.37 68.88 42.82
C MET A 8 -22.79 69.25 43.08
N HIS A 9 -23.72 68.40 42.64
CA HIS A 9 -24.92 68.15 43.48
C HIS A 9 -25.34 66.67 43.36
N PRO A 10 -25.68 65.99 44.45
CA PRO A 10 -26.14 64.62 44.47
C PRO A 10 -27.68 64.54 44.42
N GLY A 11 -28.21 63.55 43.80
CA GLY A 11 -29.66 63.22 43.89
C GLY A 11 -29.87 61.75 43.53
N PRO A 12 -30.99 61.18 43.84
CA PRO A 12 -31.11 60.30 45.01
C PRO A 12 -31.13 58.81 44.65
N ALA A 13 -30.91 58.01 45.68
CA ALA A 13 -31.00 56.56 45.72
C ALA A 13 -32.40 56.07 45.33
N SER A 14 -32.45 55.07 44.43
CA SER A 14 -33.64 54.25 44.25
C SER A 14 -33.28 52.78 44.36
N ILE A 15 -33.65 52.25 45.44
CA ILE A 15 -34.31 51.00 45.78
C ILE A 15 -33.95 49.77 44.98
N LEU A 16 -33.27 48.89 45.69
CA LEU A 16 -33.03 47.49 45.36
C LEU A 16 -34.31 46.73 44.98
N ASN A 17 -34.30 46.04 43.89
CA ASN A 17 -35.26 45.01 43.60
C ASN A 17 -34.50 43.66 43.54
N PRO A 18 -34.68 42.80 44.56
CA PRO A 18 -34.04 41.46 44.54
C PRO A 18 -35.01 40.48 43.94
N LEU A 19 -34.80 40.08 42.72
CA LEU A 19 -35.33 38.81 42.16
C LEU A 19 -35.01 38.72 40.66
N ALA A 20 -33.76 38.43 40.37
CA ALA A 20 -33.39 37.81 39.09
C ALA A 20 -32.50 36.63 39.43
N ILE A 21 -33.13 35.51 39.75
CA ILE A 21 -32.48 34.20 39.79
C ILE A 21 -32.08 33.88 38.39
N LEU A 22 -30.83 34.13 38.06
CA LEU A 22 -30.22 33.60 36.85
C LEU A 22 -30.18 32.08 36.96
N ARG A 23 -31.06 31.44 36.24
CA ARG A 23 -30.90 30.04 35.82
C ARG A 23 -29.72 29.98 34.87
N ALA A 24 -28.54 29.78 35.39
CA ALA A 24 -27.42 29.29 34.64
C ALA A 24 -27.71 27.82 34.25
N ALA A 25 -28.44 27.61 33.17
CA ALA A 25 -28.52 26.33 32.52
C ALA A 25 -27.13 26.07 31.94
N GLY A 26 -26.32 25.37 32.70
CA GLY A 26 -25.07 24.84 32.23
C GLY A 26 -25.33 23.89 31.06
N LEU A 27 -25.16 24.38 29.82
CA LEU A 27 -25.06 23.55 28.64
C LEU A 27 -23.74 22.77 28.77
N MET A 28 -23.81 21.63 29.45
CA MET A 28 -22.74 20.63 29.42
C MET A 28 -22.71 20.05 28.02
N LEU A 29 -21.90 20.65 27.16
CA LEU A 29 -21.61 20.14 25.83
C LEU A 29 -20.84 18.85 26.05
N CYS A 30 -21.55 17.72 26.17
CA CYS A 30 -20.97 16.40 26.05
C CYS A 30 -20.41 16.30 24.61
N LEU A 31 -19.12 16.62 24.44
CA LEU A 31 -18.34 16.21 23.33
C LEU A 31 -18.29 14.68 23.37
N VAL A 32 -19.31 14.05 22.78
CA VAL A 32 -19.25 12.64 22.40
C VAL A 32 -18.18 12.59 21.31
N PHE A 33 -16.94 12.32 21.72
CA PHE A 33 -15.95 11.82 20.78
C PHE A 33 -16.53 10.52 20.24
N ALA A 34 -17.18 10.60 19.11
CA ALA A 34 -17.48 9.43 18.31
C ALA A 34 -16.11 8.84 17.98
N THR A 35 -15.67 7.86 18.77
CA THR A 35 -14.57 6.98 18.39
C THR A 35 -15.08 6.26 17.17
N SER A 36 -14.72 6.77 15.99
CA SER A 36 -14.88 6.00 14.76
C SER A 36 -14.24 4.64 15.04
N PRO A 37 -14.94 3.54 14.81
CA PRO A 37 -14.32 2.23 14.97
C PRO A 37 -13.04 2.28 14.12
N VAL A 38 -11.91 1.98 14.73
CA VAL A 38 -10.66 1.78 13.98
C VAL A 38 -10.99 0.70 12.99
N ALA A 39 -11.03 1.04 11.72
CA ALA A 39 -11.28 0.07 10.66
C ALA A 39 -10.26 -1.05 10.85
N ALA A 40 -10.71 -2.31 10.84
CA ALA A 40 -9.81 -3.42 10.98
C ALA A 40 -8.73 -3.32 9.90
N GLN A 41 -7.48 -3.51 10.28
CA GLN A 41 -6.35 -3.46 9.36
C GLN A 41 -6.54 -4.51 8.26
N GLN A 42 -6.53 -4.10 7.00
CA GLN A 42 -6.68 -5.02 5.88
C GLN A 42 -5.45 -5.93 5.76
N VAL A 43 -5.68 -7.13 5.25
CA VAL A 43 -4.62 -8.08 4.94
C VAL A 43 -4.59 -8.37 3.45
N TRP A 44 -3.47 -8.07 2.83
CA TRP A 44 -3.14 -8.42 1.46
C TRP A 44 -2.26 -9.65 1.44
N PHE A 45 -2.41 -10.46 0.41
CA PHE A 45 -1.64 -11.70 0.24
C PHE A 45 -1.13 -11.78 -1.19
N ALA A 46 0.20 -11.87 -1.32
CA ALA A 46 0.91 -11.88 -2.59
C ALA A 46 1.88 -13.08 -2.66
N PRO A 47 1.38 -14.30 -2.86
CA PRO A 47 2.24 -15.46 -3.04
C PRO A 47 2.94 -15.42 -4.38
N PRO A 48 4.13 -16.08 -4.53
CA PRO A 48 4.80 -16.18 -5.80
C PRO A 48 3.96 -17.01 -6.77
N ASP A 49 3.60 -16.44 -7.90
CA ASP A 49 2.91 -17.19 -8.93
C ASP A 49 3.90 -18.02 -9.78
N ASN A 50 3.45 -19.12 -10.29
CA ASN A 50 4.29 -20.11 -10.98
C ASN A 50 4.56 -19.80 -12.46
N LEU A 51 4.39 -18.58 -12.92
CA LEU A 51 4.63 -18.20 -14.32
C LEU A 51 6.05 -17.73 -14.59
N ASP A 52 6.80 -17.42 -13.56
CA ASP A 52 8.17 -17.00 -13.71
C ASP A 52 9.13 -18.19 -13.77
N ARG A 53 9.20 -18.85 -14.94
CA ARG A 53 10.09 -20.01 -15.18
C ARG A 53 11.59 -19.70 -15.02
N GLY A 54 11.97 -18.47 -14.83
CA GLY A 54 13.35 -18.03 -14.64
C GLY A 54 13.62 -17.43 -13.28
N ALA A 55 12.59 -17.16 -12.49
CA ALA A 55 12.76 -16.63 -11.14
C ALA A 55 13.12 -17.75 -10.16
N ARG A 56 13.83 -17.38 -9.12
CA ARG A 56 14.14 -18.26 -7.98
C ARG A 56 12.91 -18.58 -7.13
N THR A 57 11.77 -17.96 -7.44
CA THR A 57 10.51 -18.01 -6.72
C THR A 57 9.50 -18.82 -7.50
N PHE A 58 9.35 -20.07 -7.18
CA PHE A 58 8.42 -20.96 -7.85
C PHE A 58 7.73 -21.88 -6.85
N ASN A 59 6.52 -21.52 -6.46
CA ASN A 59 5.71 -22.39 -5.62
C ASN A 59 4.85 -23.30 -6.51
N HIS A 60 5.15 -24.58 -6.49
CA HIS A 60 4.45 -25.60 -7.30
C HIS A 60 2.98 -25.75 -6.91
N ASP A 61 2.63 -25.42 -5.70
CA ASP A 61 1.30 -25.53 -5.11
C ASP A 61 0.43 -24.27 -5.26
N PHE A 62 0.95 -23.19 -5.88
CA PHE A 62 0.18 -21.98 -6.15
C PHE A 62 -1.20 -22.25 -6.79
N PRO A 63 -1.36 -23.11 -7.81
CA PRO A 63 -2.68 -23.41 -8.35
C PRO A 63 -3.65 -24.03 -7.35
N GLN A 64 -3.15 -24.72 -6.32
CA GLN A 64 -3.96 -25.39 -5.30
C GLN A 64 -4.55 -24.44 -4.28
N LEU A 65 -4.03 -23.20 -4.19
CA LEU A 65 -4.63 -22.11 -3.40
C LEU A 65 -6.09 -21.85 -3.79
N PHE A 66 -6.47 -22.16 -5.04
CA PHE A 66 -7.79 -21.90 -5.61
C PHE A 66 -8.64 -23.17 -5.75
N ASP A 67 -8.36 -24.22 -5.00
CA ASP A 67 -9.18 -25.42 -4.96
C ASP A 67 -10.54 -25.12 -4.31
N ALA A 68 -11.56 -25.90 -4.65
CA ALA A 68 -12.89 -25.76 -4.06
C ALA A 68 -12.87 -25.94 -2.52
N LYS A 69 -11.95 -26.79 -2.04
CA LYS A 69 -11.64 -26.97 -0.61
C LYS A 69 -10.12 -26.79 -0.43
N PRO A 70 -9.65 -25.54 -0.37
CA PRO A 70 -8.23 -25.28 -0.26
C PRO A 70 -7.70 -25.70 1.12
N ALA A 71 -6.42 -26.07 1.17
CA ALA A 71 -5.75 -26.44 2.42
C ALA A 71 -5.34 -25.21 3.25
N TRP A 72 -6.09 -24.11 3.14
CA TRP A 72 -5.93 -22.88 3.90
C TRP A 72 -7.27 -22.15 4.08
N ASN A 73 -7.32 -21.23 5.04
CA ASN A 73 -8.48 -20.35 5.23
C ASN A 73 -8.19 -18.99 4.62
N PRO A 74 -8.80 -18.64 3.48
CA PRO A 74 -8.52 -17.39 2.76
C PRO A 74 -9.21 -16.19 3.41
N LYS A 75 -8.92 -15.91 4.66
CA LYS A 75 -9.37 -14.72 5.37
C LYS A 75 -8.46 -13.53 5.03
N ILE A 76 -8.50 -13.08 3.79
CA ILE A 76 -7.75 -11.93 3.30
C ILE A 76 -8.70 -10.95 2.62
N ASP A 77 -8.31 -9.68 2.57
CA ASP A 77 -9.11 -8.65 1.89
C ASP A 77 -8.74 -8.51 0.42
N VAL A 78 -7.45 -8.68 0.11
CA VAL A 78 -6.92 -8.52 -1.25
C VAL A 78 -5.93 -9.64 -1.56
N PHE A 79 -6.08 -10.23 -2.73
CA PHE A 79 -5.12 -11.14 -3.32
C PHE A 79 -4.37 -10.42 -4.43
N LYS A 80 -3.04 -10.39 -4.39
CA LYS A 80 -2.22 -9.74 -5.43
C LYS A 80 -1.56 -10.78 -6.32
N ILE A 81 -1.61 -10.55 -7.63
CA ILE A 81 -0.92 -11.35 -8.65
C ILE A 81 0.18 -10.52 -9.31
N SER A 82 1.23 -11.21 -9.77
CA SER A 82 2.35 -10.59 -10.49
C SER A 82 1.93 -10.03 -11.85
N PRO A 83 2.75 -9.14 -12.44
CA PRO A 83 2.55 -8.67 -13.81
C PRO A 83 2.49 -9.81 -14.82
N LYS A 84 3.26 -10.88 -14.61
CA LYS A 84 3.28 -12.04 -15.51
C LYS A 84 1.99 -12.83 -15.46
N MET A 85 1.40 -12.99 -14.27
CA MET A 85 0.10 -13.63 -14.13
C MET A 85 -1.01 -12.83 -14.82
N GLY A 86 -0.99 -11.51 -14.73
CA GLY A 86 -1.89 -10.63 -15.45
C GLY A 86 -1.68 -10.61 -16.98
N SER A 87 -0.51 -11.07 -17.45
CA SER A 87 -0.09 -10.95 -18.84
C SER A 87 -0.79 -11.93 -19.80
N THR A 88 -0.54 -11.74 -21.10
CA THR A 88 -1.12 -12.57 -22.16
C THR A 88 -0.60 -14.01 -22.19
N VAL A 89 0.48 -14.32 -21.46
CA VAL A 89 1.05 -15.68 -21.39
C VAL A 89 0.35 -16.59 -20.39
N SER A 90 -0.40 -16.03 -19.44
CA SER A 90 -1.15 -16.83 -18.46
C SER A 90 -2.28 -17.62 -19.11
N PRO A 91 -2.49 -18.89 -18.73
CA PRO A 91 -3.64 -19.64 -19.20
C PRO A 91 -4.96 -18.99 -18.74
N ALA A 92 -5.89 -18.75 -19.68
CA ALA A 92 -7.20 -18.17 -19.36
C ALA A 92 -7.96 -19.00 -18.30
N LYS A 93 -7.84 -20.34 -18.35
CA LYS A 93 -8.44 -21.26 -17.39
C LYS A 93 -7.97 -20.97 -15.95
N GLN A 94 -6.69 -20.66 -15.76
CA GLN A 94 -6.12 -20.35 -14.45
C GLN A 94 -6.64 -19.02 -13.94
N LEU A 95 -6.63 -17.97 -14.77
CA LEU A 95 -7.17 -16.67 -14.42
C LEU A 95 -8.66 -16.72 -14.04
N ASN A 96 -9.45 -17.48 -14.81
CA ASN A 96 -10.87 -17.67 -14.52
C ASN A 96 -11.10 -18.40 -13.20
N ARG A 97 -10.23 -19.38 -12.87
CA ARG A 97 -10.30 -20.09 -11.59
C ARG A 97 -9.97 -19.18 -10.42
N ILE A 98 -8.93 -18.36 -10.52
CA ILE A 98 -8.57 -17.34 -9.54
C ILE A 98 -9.76 -16.39 -9.34
N ASN A 99 -10.28 -15.82 -10.43
CA ASN A 99 -11.38 -14.85 -10.38
C ASN A 99 -12.64 -15.45 -9.72
N ALA A 100 -13.02 -16.67 -10.08
CA ALA A 100 -14.17 -17.35 -9.48
C ALA A 100 -13.97 -17.57 -7.98
N PHE A 101 -12.80 -18.02 -7.55
CA PHE A 101 -12.44 -18.24 -6.16
C PHE A 101 -12.50 -16.97 -5.33
N LEU A 102 -11.94 -15.86 -5.86
CA LEU A 102 -11.90 -14.58 -5.17
C LEU A 102 -13.30 -13.96 -5.07
N LYS A 103 -14.10 -14.02 -6.14
CA LYS A 103 -15.49 -13.51 -6.15
C LYS A 103 -16.36 -14.23 -5.14
N ASP A 104 -16.29 -15.56 -5.07
CA ASP A 104 -17.05 -16.38 -4.13
C ASP A 104 -16.76 -16.00 -2.67
N ARG A 105 -15.58 -15.49 -2.38
CA ARG A 105 -15.12 -15.11 -1.04
C ARG A 105 -15.04 -13.61 -0.78
N HIS A 106 -15.54 -12.81 -1.71
CA HIS A 106 -15.48 -11.32 -1.65
C HIS A 106 -14.07 -10.76 -1.45
N ILE A 107 -13.05 -11.46 -1.98
CA ILE A 107 -11.66 -11.03 -1.96
C ILE A 107 -11.39 -10.17 -3.18
N ALA A 108 -10.84 -8.99 -2.99
CA ALA A 108 -10.47 -8.10 -4.10
C ALA A 108 -9.20 -8.60 -4.81
N LEU A 109 -9.11 -8.35 -6.11
CA LEU A 109 -7.91 -8.64 -6.89
C LEU A 109 -7.08 -7.37 -7.07
N ALA A 110 -5.79 -7.47 -6.76
CA ALA A 110 -4.76 -6.54 -7.14
C ALA A 110 -3.86 -7.14 -8.24
N VAL A 111 -3.41 -6.30 -9.16
CA VAL A 111 -2.45 -6.68 -10.20
C VAL A 111 -1.23 -5.79 -10.09
N SER A 112 -0.05 -6.38 -9.88
CA SER A 112 1.20 -5.63 -9.91
C SER A 112 1.53 -5.22 -11.34
N ILE A 113 2.07 -4.02 -11.54
CA ILE A 113 2.38 -3.45 -12.85
C ILE A 113 3.70 -2.71 -12.85
N GLY A 114 4.45 -2.81 -13.94
CA GLY A 114 5.45 -1.80 -14.25
C GLY A 114 4.75 -0.53 -14.72
N ALA A 115 4.81 0.52 -13.92
CA ALA A 115 4.08 1.76 -14.17
C ALA A 115 4.90 2.84 -14.86
N MET A 116 6.22 2.73 -14.84
CA MET A 116 7.11 3.72 -15.46
C MET A 116 7.23 3.47 -16.96
N LEU A 117 6.41 4.16 -17.78
CA LEU A 117 6.45 3.99 -19.22
C LEU A 117 7.75 4.53 -19.83
N LEU A 118 8.37 3.69 -20.67
CA LEU A 118 9.53 4.06 -21.46
C LEU A 118 9.11 4.90 -22.67
N ASP A 119 10.05 5.70 -23.20
CA ASP A 119 9.79 6.51 -24.41
C ASP A 119 9.72 5.61 -25.66
N ASN A 120 10.51 4.55 -25.70
CA ASN A 120 10.57 3.60 -26.79
C ASN A 120 9.68 2.39 -26.53
N ARG A 121 8.91 1.98 -27.55
CA ARG A 121 8.09 0.75 -27.51
C ARG A 121 8.94 -0.52 -27.55
N ASP A 122 10.11 -0.46 -28.18
CA ASP A 122 11.02 -1.58 -28.34
C ASP A 122 12.41 -1.21 -27.83
N PRO A 123 12.56 -0.98 -26.51
CA PRO A 123 13.84 -0.59 -25.94
C PRO A 123 14.87 -1.71 -26.13
N VAL A 124 16.09 -1.31 -26.42
CA VAL A 124 17.21 -2.25 -26.64
C VAL A 124 18.20 -2.22 -25.45
N PRO A 125 19.02 -3.27 -25.28
CA PRO A 125 20.06 -3.28 -24.26
C PRO A 125 20.95 -2.04 -24.34
N GLY A 126 21.11 -1.37 -23.17
CA GLY A 126 21.87 -0.12 -23.04
C GLY A 126 21.02 1.14 -23.03
N GLU A 127 19.77 1.09 -23.47
CA GLU A 127 18.83 2.19 -23.32
C GLU A 127 18.36 2.34 -21.87
N CYS A 128 18.03 3.55 -21.51
CA CYS A 128 17.46 3.88 -20.21
C CYS A 128 16.17 3.08 -19.97
N GLY A 129 16.06 2.47 -18.80
CA GLY A 129 14.92 1.66 -18.38
C GLY A 129 14.86 0.24 -18.92
N PHE A 130 15.73 -0.13 -19.86
CA PHE A 130 15.75 -1.51 -20.37
C PHE A 130 16.13 -2.51 -19.26
N GLY A 131 15.18 -3.38 -18.89
CA GLY A 131 15.36 -4.38 -17.83
C GLY A 131 15.51 -3.76 -16.43
N VAL A 132 15.09 -2.52 -16.26
CA VAL A 132 14.96 -1.88 -14.95
C VAL A 132 13.56 -2.17 -14.40
N GLU A 133 13.50 -2.52 -13.15
CA GLU A 133 12.26 -2.82 -12.43
C GLU A 133 11.28 -1.64 -12.49
N GLY A 134 10.00 -1.89 -12.39
CA GLY A 134 8.98 -0.85 -12.52
C GLY A 134 8.81 -0.25 -13.92
N SER A 135 9.75 -0.52 -14.85
CA SER A 135 9.68 -0.02 -16.23
C SER A 135 8.76 -0.86 -17.12
N ASN A 136 8.02 -0.20 -18.01
CA ASN A 136 7.12 -0.87 -18.92
C ASN A 136 7.10 -0.20 -20.31
N ARG A 137 6.63 -0.94 -21.30
CA ARG A 137 6.49 -0.44 -22.69
C ARG A 137 5.14 0.25 -22.87
N PRO A 138 5.06 1.35 -23.62
CA PRO A 138 3.79 1.98 -23.98
C PRO A 138 2.83 1.00 -24.65
N GLY A 139 1.56 0.99 -24.20
CA GLY A 139 0.51 0.11 -24.72
C GLY A 139 0.52 -1.32 -24.14
N ARG A 140 1.52 -1.70 -23.36
CA ARG A 140 1.56 -3.03 -22.73
C ARG A 140 0.44 -3.23 -21.73
N ASN A 141 0.21 -2.24 -20.85
CA ASN A 141 -0.88 -2.25 -19.89
C ASN A 141 -2.23 -2.35 -20.62
N THR A 142 -2.42 -1.63 -21.71
CA THR A 142 -3.65 -1.72 -22.52
C THR A 142 -3.94 -3.16 -22.95
N ILE A 143 -2.94 -3.86 -23.52
CA ILE A 143 -3.11 -5.25 -24.01
C ILE A 143 -3.47 -6.19 -22.83
N GLU A 144 -2.78 -6.09 -21.73
CA GLU A 144 -2.97 -6.97 -20.57
C GLU A 144 -4.33 -6.73 -19.90
N PHE A 145 -4.69 -5.49 -19.63
CA PHE A 145 -5.94 -5.15 -18.96
C PHE A 145 -7.17 -5.35 -19.87
N GLN A 146 -7.07 -5.14 -21.18
CA GLN A 146 -8.14 -5.53 -22.12
C GLN A 146 -8.40 -7.03 -22.08
N ARG A 147 -7.34 -7.85 -22.03
CA ARG A 147 -7.49 -9.29 -21.89
C ARG A 147 -8.17 -9.68 -20.59
N LEU A 148 -7.76 -9.13 -19.44
CA LEU A 148 -8.40 -9.39 -18.16
C LEU A 148 -9.90 -9.01 -18.21
N LYS A 149 -10.22 -7.88 -18.83
CA LYS A 149 -11.62 -7.43 -19.02
C LYS A 149 -12.43 -8.38 -19.88
N GLN A 150 -11.85 -8.87 -21.00
CA GLN A 150 -12.48 -9.84 -21.88
C GLN A 150 -12.76 -11.18 -21.19
N LEU A 151 -11.93 -11.58 -20.22
CA LEU A 151 -12.14 -12.75 -19.39
C LEU A 151 -13.14 -12.52 -18.24
N GLY A 152 -13.73 -11.32 -18.11
CA GLY A 152 -14.67 -10.99 -17.05
C GLY A 152 -14.02 -10.89 -15.67
N ILE A 153 -12.70 -10.67 -15.61
CA ILE A 153 -11.96 -10.54 -14.36
C ILE A 153 -12.17 -9.13 -13.81
N GLU A 154 -12.48 -9.01 -12.55
CA GLU A 154 -12.63 -7.74 -11.85
C GLU A 154 -11.33 -7.36 -11.16
N VAL A 155 -10.66 -6.32 -11.68
CA VAL A 155 -9.45 -5.77 -11.05
C VAL A 155 -9.86 -4.59 -10.18
N ARG A 156 -9.61 -4.70 -8.88
CA ARG A 156 -9.91 -3.64 -7.92
C ARG A 156 -8.74 -2.69 -7.70
N TYR A 157 -7.51 -3.23 -7.71
CA TYR A 157 -6.30 -2.47 -7.47
C TYR A 157 -5.27 -2.75 -8.55
N VAL A 158 -4.47 -1.73 -8.85
CA VAL A 158 -3.17 -1.88 -9.51
C VAL A 158 -2.10 -1.44 -8.52
N ALA A 159 -1.07 -2.26 -8.37
CA ALA A 159 0.08 -1.98 -7.53
C ALA A 159 1.27 -1.65 -8.43
N MET A 160 1.78 -0.43 -8.33
CA MET A 160 2.92 0.03 -9.11
C MET A 160 4.20 -0.46 -8.46
N ASP A 161 5.07 -1.04 -9.26
CA ASP A 161 6.31 -1.68 -8.86
C ASP A 161 7.43 -0.64 -8.81
N GLU A 162 7.62 -0.02 -7.66
CA GLU A 162 8.71 0.87 -7.26
C GLU A 162 9.10 2.01 -8.23
N PRO A 163 8.12 2.76 -8.76
CA PRO A 163 8.41 3.76 -9.80
C PRO A 163 9.34 4.88 -9.34
N LEU A 164 9.21 5.37 -8.11
CA LEU A 164 10.08 6.43 -7.59
C LEU A 164 11.48 5.90 -7.36
N THR A 165 11.61 4.71 -6.76
CA THR A 165 12.90 4.09 -6.49
C THR A 165 13.65 3.82 -7.78
N PHE A 166 13.07 3.12 -8.73
CA PHE A 166 13.76 2.76 -9.96
C PHE A 166 13.81 3.87 -11.00
N GLY A 167 12.86 4.78 -11.00
CA GLY A 167 12.85 5.91 -11.92
C GLY A 167 13.80 7.02 -11.52
N HIS A 168 13.90 7.34 -10.22
CA HIS A 168 14.63 8.48 -9.71
C HIS A 168 15.96 8.14 -9.04
N TYR A 169 15.94 7.16 -8.11
CA TYR A 169 17.12 6.85 -7.28
C TYR A 169 18.05 5.81 -7.87
N TYR A 170 17.52 4.87 -8.65
CA TYR A 170 18.31 3.82 -9.25
C TYR A 170 19.44 4.41 -10.12
N ASN A 171 20.69 3.96 -9.87
CA ASN A 171 21.88 4.53 -10.49
C ASN A 171 22.81 3.48 -11.13
N LYS A 172 22.31 2.24 -11.31
CA LYS A 172 23.08 1.15 -11.93
C LYS A 172 22.85 1.11 -13.45
N LYS A 173 23.12 -0.05 -14.06
CA LYS A 173 22.98 -0.27 -15.50
C LYS A 173 21.59 0.13 -15.99
N ASN A 174 21.54 0.87 -17.11
CA ASN A 174 20.32 1.36 -17.77
C ASN A 174 19.45 2.30 -16.91
N ALA A 175 20.01 2.87 -15.85
CA ALA A 175 19.30 3.85 -15.00
C ALA A 175 18.89 5.08 -15.82
N CYS A 176 17.62 5.50 -15.68
CA CYS A 176 17.11 6.71 -16.32
C CYS A 176 17.39 7.96 -15.52
N ARG A 177 17.33 7.89 -14.19
CA ARG A 177 17.53 9.02 -13.27
C ARG A 177 16.59 10.19 -13.58
N TYR A 178 15.33 9.88 -13.78
CA TYR A 178 14.31 10.86 -14.06
C TYR A 178 14.12 11.83 -12.88
N SER A 179 13.68 13.05 -13.16
CA SER A 179 13.13 13.90 -12.11
C SER A 179 11.84 13.27 -11.54
N ILE A 180 11.47 13.63 -10.30
CA ILE A 180 10.22 13.17 -9.68
C ILE A 180 9.02 13.50 -10.58
N ASP A 181 8.98 14.69 -11.17
CA ASP A 181 7.92 15.09 -12.11
C ASP A 181 7.92 14.27 -13.40
N ASP A 182 9.09 13.84 -13.89
CA ASP A 182 9.17 12.94 -15.05
C ASP A 182 8.66 11.55 -14.72
N VAL A 183 9.00 10.99 -13.55
CA VAL A 183 8.44 9.72 -13.08
C VAL A 183 6.93 9.84 -12.99
N ALA A 184 6.41 10.89 -12.34
CA ALA A 184 4.97 11.10 -12.18
C ALA A 184 4.22 11.19 -13.53
N ARG A 185 4.79 11.88 -14.53
CA ARG A 185 4.18 11.95 -15.87
C ARG A 185 4.14 10.59 -16.57
N ARG A 186 5.20 9.78 -16.44
CA ARG A 186 5.28 8.44 -17.02
C ARG A 186 4.28 7.48 -16.38
N VAL A 187 4.21 7.53 -15.07
CA VAL A 187 3.23 6.78 -14.28
C VAL A 187 1.80 7.21 -14.64
N ALA A 188 1.53 8.50 -14.74
CA ALA A 188 0.21 8.99 -15.10
C ALA A 188 -0.25 8.47 -16.48
N ALA A 189 0.67 8.36 -17.45
CA ALA A 189 0.36 7.78 -18.76
C ALA A 189 0.01 6.27 -18.64
N ALA A 190 0.75 5.49 -17.83
CA ALA A 190 0.44 4.09 -17.59
C ALA A 190 -0.92 3.90 -16.90
N ILE A 191 -1.21 4.72 -15.90
CA ILE A 191 -2.49 4.67 -15.19
C ILE A 191 -3.65 5.07 -16.09
N ALA A 192 -3.44 6.05 -16.99
CA ALA A 192 -4.45 6.42 -17.98
C ALA A 192 -4.79 5.27 -18.94
N GLU A 193 -3.80 4.49 -19.40
CA GLU A 193 -4.04 3.27 -20.20
C GLU A 193 -4.97 2.30 -19.47
N ILE A 194 -4.75 2.08 -18.18
CA ILE A 194 -5.52 1.13 -17.38
C ILE A 194 -6.92 1.67 -17.08
N LYS A 195 -7.04 2.94 -16.71
CA LYS A 195 -8.33 3.58 -16.37
C LYS A 195 -9.28 3.69 -17.55
N GLN A 196 -8.80 3.66 -18.78
CA GLN A 196 -9.65 3.53 -19.96
C GLN A 196 -10.43 2.20 -19.98
N ILE A 197 -9.91 1.16 -19.31
CA ILE A 197 -10.49 -0.19 -19.29
C ILE A 197 -11.20 -0.46 -17.96
N TYR A 198 -10.61 -0.02 -16.86
CA TYR A 198 -11.09 -0.12 -15.49
C TYR A 198 -11.15 1.27 -14.84
N PRO A 199 -12.21 2.08 -15.12
CA PRO A 199 -12.27 3.48 -14.66
C PRO A 199 -12.16 3.65 -13.14
N ASP A 200 -12.69 2.68 -12.38
CA ASP A 200 -12.77 2.70 -10.91
C ASP A 200 -11.61 1.99 -10.23
N VAL A 201 -10.57 1.59 -11.00
CA VAL A 201 -9.41 0.93 -10.42
C VAL A 201 -8.68 1.87 -9.48
N ARG A 202 -8.32 1.35 -8.33
CA ARG A 202 -7.54 2.03 -7.29
C ARG A 202 -6.06 1.81 -7.52
N VAL A 203 -5.27 2.85 -7.28
CA VAL A 203 -3.83 2.81 -7.54
C VAL A 203 -3.07 2.80 -6.22
N VAL A 204 -2.26 1.79 -6.06
CA VAL A 204 -1.36 1.59 -4.93
C VAL A 204 0.07 1.71 -5.45
N ASP A 205 0.91 2.33 -4.67
CA ASP A 205 2.33 2.50 -4.95
C ASP A 205 3.14 1.63 -4.01
N GLU A 206 3.89 0.68 -4.54
CA GLU A 206 4.85 -0.10 -3.75
C GLU A 206 6.19 0.55 -3.93
N GLU A 207 6.88 0.86 -2.84
CA GLU A 207 8.17 1.54 -2.91
C GLU A 207 9.18 0.90 -1.97
N ALA A 208 10.38 0.62 -2.50
CA ALA A 208 11.56 0.23 -1.73
C ALA A 208 12.47 1.43 -1.47
N PRO A 209 12.26 2.18 -0.37
CA PRO A 209 13.00 3.38 -0.10
C PRO A 209 14.51 3.12 0.04
N PRO A 210 15.37 3.86 -0.66
CA PRO A 210 16.81 3.65 -0.58
C PRO A 210 17.37 4.16 0.76
N ILE A 211 17.71 3.27 1.66
CA ILE A 211 18.15 3.56 3.03
C ILE A 211 19.42 4.43 3.07
N THR A 212 20.32 4.25 2.11
CA THR A 212 21.57 5.06 2.03
C THR A 212 21.30 6.55 1.82
N THR A 213 20.09 6.92 1.45
CA THR A 213 19.66 8.30 1.19
C THR A 213 18.40 8.65 1.99
N THR A 214 18.26 8.16 3.21
CA THR A 214 17.06 8.35 4.07
C THR A 214 16.62 9.81 4.16
N ALA A 215 17.54 10.75 4.40
CA ALA A 215 17.21 12.17 4.48
C ALA A 215 16.65 12.71 3.15
N GLN A 216 17.21 12.27 2.03
CA GLN A 216 16.74 12.67 0.70
C GLN A 216 15.37 12.04 0.41
N TRP A 217 15.19 10.76 0.71
CA TRP A 217 13.89 10.11 0.59
C TRP A 217 12.81 10.84 1.38
N ASN A 218 13.05 11.11 2.66
CA ASN A 218 12.08 11.81 3.51
C ASN A 218 11.74 13.23 3.00
N ALA A 219 12.67 13.89 2.30
CA ALA A 219 12.43 15.17 1.66
C ALA A 219 11.68 15.07 0.32
N ASP A 220 11.86 13.98 -0.41
CA ASP A 220 11.31 13.77 -1.75
C ASP A 220 9.96 13.04 -1.75
N PHE A 221 9.71 12.18 -0.78
CA PHE A 221 8.46 11.42 -0.69
C PHE A 221 7.19 12.32 -0.70
N PRO A 222 7.09 13.42 0.09
CA PRO A 222 5.95 14.31 -0.03
C PRO A 222 5.85 15.00 -1.40
N LYS A 223 7.00 15.29 -2.06
CA LYS A 223 7.01 15.84 -3.42
C LYS A 223 6.50 14.82 -4.44
N TRP A 224 6.85 13.54 -4.25
CA TRP A 224 6.35 12.45 -5.07
C TRP A 224 4.83 12.34 -5.01
N LEU A 225 4.25 12.28 -3.82
CA LEU A 225 2.79 12.21 -3.64
C LEU A 225 2.08 13.40 -4.33
N GLU A 226 2.65 14.60 -4.21
CA GLU A 226 2.11 15.80 -4.84
C GLU A 226 2.29 15.79 -6.37
N ALA A 227 3.46 15.34 -6.87
CA ALA A 227 3.72 15.21 -8.31
C ALA A 227 2.79 14.18 -8.95
N TYR A 228 2.59 13.03 -8.30
CA TYR A 228 1.62 12.03 -8.73
C TYR A 228 0.21 12.63 -8.81
N ARG A 229 -0.25 13.29 -7.74
CA ARG A 229 -1.58 13.93 -7.70
C ARG A 229 -1.76 14.96 -8.81
N ARG A 230 -0.75 15.79 -9.07
CA ARG A 230 -0.79 16.76 -10.17
C ARG A 230 -0.86 16.09 -11.54
N ALA A 231 -0.08 15.05 -11.75
CA ALA A 231 0.01 14.37 -13.04
C ALA A 231 -1.25 13.52 -13.36
N THR A 232 -1.86 12.90 -12.36
CA THR A 232 -3.03 12.01 -12.53
C THR A 232 -4.37 12.69 -12.28
N GLY A 233 -4.38 13.84 -11.60
CA GLY A 233 -5.60 14.53 -11.15
C GLY A 233 -6.23 13.94 -9.89
N ALA A 234 -5.65 12.91 -9.28
CA ALA A 234 -6.14 12.27 -8.07
C ALA A 234 -4.98 11.81 -7.17
N PRO A 235 -5.15 11.72 -5.84
CA PRO A 235 -4.14 11.12 -4.98
C PRO A 235 -4.00 9.63 -5.25
N LEU A 236 -2.89 9.02 -4.77
CA LEU A 236 -2.79 7.57 -4.60
C LEU A 236 -3.87 7.07 -3.65
N ASP A 237 -4.33 5.85 -3.84
CA ASP A 237 -5.18 5.18 -2.84
C ASP A 237 -4.36 4.73 -1.64
N ALA A 238 -3.15 4.25 -1.88
CA ALA A 238 -2.24 3.81 -0.84
C ALA A 238 -0.78 3.81 -1.30
N ILE A 239 0.11 3.81 -0.31
CA ILE A 239 1.52 3.47 -0.44
C ILE A 239 1.81 2.20 0.35
N VAL A 240 2.65 1.32 -0.16
CA VAL A 240 3.20 0.16 0.55
C VAL A 240 4.71 0.33 0.65
N PHE A 241 5.22 0.25 1.86
CA PHE A 241 6.66 0.29 2.09
C PHE A 241 7.24 -1.13 1.99
N ASP A 242 7.99 -1.39 0.92
CA ASP A 242 8.86 -2.57 0.78
C ASP A 242 10.23 -2.26 1.39
N LEU A 243 10.70 -3.08 2.29
CA LEU A 243 11.80 -2.71 3.17
C LEU A 243 12.99 -3.65 3.07
N ASP A 244 14.19 -3.09 3.04
CA ASP A 244 15.38 -3.85 3.42
C ASP A 244 15.45 -3.96 4.95
N TRP A 245 14.93 -5.06 5.49
CA TRP A 245 14.83 -5.32 6.93
C TRP A 245 16.17 -5.34 7.68
N ARG A 246 17.28 -5.39 6.94
CA ARG A 246 18.64 -5.37 7.50
C ARG A 246 19.13 -3.96 7.82
N GLN A 247 18.38 -2.96 7.41
CA GLN A 247 18.72 -1.54 7.50
C GLN A 247 17.86 -0.82 8.56
N PRO A 248 18.21 0.39 8.98
CA PRO A 248 17.40 1.19 9.92
C PRO A 248 16.14 1.77 9.25
N TRP A 249 15.28 0.91 8.73
CA TRP A 249 14.08 1.24 7.96
C TRP A 249 13.04 2.07 8.75
N GLN A 250 13.06 2.03 10.08
CA GLN A 250 12.14 2.77 10.95
C GLN A 250 12.24 4.28 10.74
N GLU A 251 13.43 4.77 10.39
CA GLU A 251 13.68 6.19 10.12
C GLU A 251 12.98 6.68 8.84
N ILE A 252 12.55 5.77 7.97
CA ILE A 252 11.80 6.04 6.76
C ILE A 252 10.30 5.83 6.98
N VAL A 253 9.94 4.69 7.55
CA VAL A 253 8.54 4.26 7.62
C VAL A 253 7.73 5.14 8.55
N VAL A 254 8.25 5.44 9.76
CA VAL A 254 7.49 6.24 10.73
C VAL A 254 7.14 7.64 10.21
N PRO A 255 8.07 8.43 9.64
CA PRO A 255 7.70 9.69 8.99
C PRO A 255 6.88 9.47 7.72
N GLY A 256 7.16 8.41 6.93
CA GLY A 256 6.45 8.10 5.70
C GLY A 256 4.96 7.85 5.91
N VAL A 257 4.58 7.03 6.89
CA VAL A 257 3.17 6.79 7.25
C VAL A 257 2.45 8.11 7.59
N ARG A 258 3.10 8.97 8.38
CA ARG A 258 2.53 10.28 8.72
C ARG A 258 2.32 11.16 7.49
N VAL A 259 3.29 11.22 6.60
CA VAL A 259 3.22 11.99 5.36
C VAL A 259 2.12 11.46 4.45
N ALA A 260 2.02 10.14 4.30
CA ALA A 260 0.95 9.52 3.52
C ALA A 260 -0.43 9.91 4.06
N HIS A 261 -0.67 9.75 5.34
CA HIS A 261 -1.95 10.11 5.98
C HIS A 261 -2.27 11.61 5.86
N GLN A 262 -1.28 12.49 5.99
CA GLN A 262 -1.47 13.93 5.77
C GLN A 262 -1.88 14.25 4.33
N ALA A 263 -1.45 13.45 3.36
CA ALA A 263 -1.83 13.56 1.96
C ALA A 263 -3.17 12.85 1.64
N GLY A 264 -3.82 12.22 2.63
CA GLY A 264 -5.04 11.42 2.43
C GLY A 264 -4.79 10.07 1.76
N VAL A 265 -3.56 9.57 1.81
CA VAL A 265 -3.10 8.31 1.23
C VAL A 265 -3.00 7.26 2.35
N ARG A 266 -3.58 6.09 2.16
CA ARG A 266 -3.42 4.98 3.10
C ARG A 266 -1.99 4.46 3.08
N ALA A 267 -1.51 3.96 4.22
CA ALA A 267 -0.16 3.41 4.35
C ALA A 267 -0.20 1.93 4.70
N GLY A 268 0.51 1.13 3.94
CA GLY A 268 0.72 -0.30 4.18
C GLY A 268 2.18 -0.64 4.39
N ILE A 269 2.42 -1.86 4.83
CA ILE A 269 3.75 -2.43 4.99
C ILE A 269 3.84 -3.77 4.29
N PHE A 270 4.89 -3.95 3.51
CA PHE A 270 5.20 -5.20 2.84
C PHE A 270 6.00 -6.09 3.81
N LEU A 271 5.43 -7.23 4.16
CA LEU A 271 6.04 -8.21 5.06
C LEU A 271 6.54 -9.41 4.24
N ASP A 272 7.82 -9.56 4.18
CA ASP A 272 8.49 -10.67 3.52
C ASP A 272 9.42 -11.46 4.46
N GLY A 273 9.93 -12.57 3.95
CA GLY A 273 10.84 -13.46 4.66
C GLY A 273 12.31 -13.18 4.40
N THR A 274 12.68 -12.00 3.89
CA THR A 274 14.09 -11.69 3.66
C THR A 274 14.87 -11.60 4.96
N GLY A 275 16.01 -12.29 4.98
CA GLY A 275 16.86 -12.38 6.15
C GLY A 275 18.08 -13.27 5.89
N PRO A 276 18.88 -13.51 6.91
CA PRO A 276 19.96 -14.48 6.82
C PRO A 276 19.40 -15.90 6.80
N GLY A 277 19.97 -16.75 5.96
CA GLY A 277 19.60 -18.14 5.80
C GLY A 277 18.92 -18.44 4.46
N GLU A 278 18.90 -19.74 4.11
CA GLU A 278 18.44 -20.21 2.78
C GLU A 278 17.46 -21.39 2.94
N SER A 279 16.65 -21.40 3.99
CA SER A 279 15.63 -22.42 4.23
C SER A 279 14.28 -21.82 4.50
N ASP A 280 13.20 -22.62 4.35
CA ASP A 280 11.84 -22.23 4.70
C ASP A 280 11.72 -21.81 6.16
N ALA A 281 12.40 -22.52 7.07
CA ALA A 281 12.41 -22.17 8.48
C ALA A 281 13.10 -20.82 8.76
N ASP A 282 14.17 -20.50 8.04
CA ASP A 282 14.85 -19.20 8.15
C ASP A 282 13.99 -18.06 7.65
N ALA A 283 13.33 -18.25 6.50
CA ALA A 283 12.39 -17.28 5.94
C ALA A 283 11.23 -17.03 6.90
N VAL A 284 10.61 -18.07 7.43
CA VAL A 284 9.51 -17.95 8.40
C VAL A 284 9.98 -17.27 9.69
N ALA A 285 11.19 -17.57 10.16
CA ALA A 285 11.75 -16.86 11.30
C ALA A 285 11.97 -15.37 10.99
N ALA A 286 12.34 -15.01 9.75
CA ALA A 286 12.44 -13.63 9.31
C ALA A 286 11.07 -12.94 9.28
N TYR A 287 10.02 -13.54 8.70
CA TYR A 287 8.65 -13.01 8.77
C TYR A 287 8.24 -12.70 10.21
N LYS A 288 8.44 -13.64 11.14
CA LYS A 288 8.07 -13.46 12.55
C LYS A 288 8.82 -12.29 13.21
N ARG A 289 10.12 -12.16 12.94
CA ARG A 289 10.92 -11.03 13.43
C ARG A 289 10.43 -9.70 12.85
N ASN A 290 10.18 -9.66 11.54
CA ASN A 290 9.73 -8.46 10.83
C ASN A 290 8.35 -8.03 11.36
N MET A 291 7.41 -8.96 11.51
CA MET A 291 6.09 -8.70 12.10
C MET A 291 6.20 -8.14 13.53
N ALA A 292 7.04 -8.75 14.37
CA ALA A 292 7.26 -8.27 15.74
C ALA A 292 7.87 -6.86 15.76
N SER A 293 8.80 -6.57 14.84
CA SER A 293 9.42 -5.25 14.72
C SER A 293 8.42 -4.19 14.26
N VAL A 294 7.53 -4.52 13.33
CA VAL A 294 6.46 -3.63 12.87
C VAL A 294 5.45 -3.38 14.00
N ALA A 295 5.03 -4.42 14.71
CA ALA A 295 4.11 -4.28 15.83
C ALA A 295 4.67 -3.38 16.94
N ALA A 296 5.97 -3.46 17.21
CA ALA A 296 6.65 -2.63 18.21
C ALA A 296 6.69 -1.13 17.86
N LEU A 297 6.50 -0.75 16.58
CA LEU A 297 6.45 0.66 16.17
C LEU A 297 5.17 1.36 16.61
N HIS A 298 4.09 0.62 16.83
CA HIS A 298 2.75 1.18 17.02
C HIS A 298 2.35 2.20 15.95
N ALA A 299 2.91 2.06 14.72
CA ALA A 299 2.55 2.91 13.60
C ALA A 299 1.17 2.52 13.06
N PRO A 300 0.33 3.49 12.70
CA PRO A 300 -1.04 3.22 12.27
C PRO A 300 -1.09 2.80 10.79
N PHE A 301 -0.60 1.60 10.48
CA PHE A 301 -0.75 1.03 9.15
C PHE A 301 -2.23 0.67 8.88
N ASP A 302 -2.73 1.04 7.71
CA ASP A 302 -4.08 0.71 7.25
C ASP A 302 -4.19 -0.73 6.77
N PHE A 303 -3.08 -1.31 6.31
CA PHE A 303 -3.02 -2.70 5.88
C PHE A 303 -1.59 -3.26 5.96
N VAL A 304 -1.53 -4.58 5.92
CA VAL A 304 -0.29 -5.33 5.74
C VAL A 304 -0.38 -6.13 4.45
N GLU A 305 0.73 -6.29 3.77
CA GLU A 305 0.86 -7.18 2.64
C GLU A 305 1.84 -8.30 3.01
N ILE A 306 1.36 -9.53 3.10
CA ILE A 306 2.19 -10.72 3.29
C ILE A 306 2.52 -11.26 1.90
N ALA A 307 3.77 -11.12 1.52
CA ALA A 307 4.23 -11.42 0.18
C ALA A 307 5.51 -12.26 0.19
N ASN A 308 5.72 -13.04 -0.86
CA ASN A 308 6.96 -13.76 -1.06
C ASN A 308 7.48 -13.53 -2.49
N TRP A 309 8.66 -12.93 -2.59
CA TRP A 309 9.40 -12.75 -3.84
C TRP A 309 10.73 -13.49 -3.84
N THR A 310 10.98 -14.31 -2.80
CA THR A 310 12.20 -15.11 -2.64
C THR A 310 11.93 -16.60 -2.87
N ALA A 311 12.99 -17.44 -2.85
CA ALA A 311 12.87 -18.88 -2.99
C ALA A 311 12.20 -19.56 -1.77
N HIS A 312 12.06 -18.85 -0.65
CA HIS A 312 11.56 -19.39 0.61
C HIS A 312 10.52 -18.45 1.25
N PRO A 313 9.43 -19.00 1.80
CA PRO A 313 9.06 -20.42 1.79
C PRO A 313 8.83 -20.98 0.39
N ALA A 314 9.28 -22.20 0.14
CA ALA A 314 9.16 -22.86 -1.16
C ALA A 314 7.72 -23.37 -1.45
N ASN A 315 6.86 -23.40 -0.43
CA ASN A 315 5.47 -23.84 -0.54
C ASN A 315 4.51 -22.80 -0.01
N ASP A 316 3.37 -22.65 -0.67
CA ASP A 316 2.27 -21.83 -0.19
C ASP A 316 1.40 -22.59 0.83
N LEU A 317 1.30 -23.90 0.69
CA LEU A 317 0.37 -24.79 1.42
C LEU A 317 1.13 -25.94 2.13
N PRO A 318 0.46 -26.61 3.09
CA PRO A 318 -0.82 -26.27 3.69
C PRO A 318 -0.69 -25.22 4.81
N GLN A 319 -1.80 -24.59 5.20
CA GLN A 319 -1.80 -23.62 6.31
C GLN A 319 -1.40 -24.23 7.67
N SER A 320 -1.56 -25.54 7.84
CA SER A 320 -1.12 -26.27 9.03
C SER A 320 0.40 -26.47 9.11
N ASP A 321 1.11 -26.29 8.00
CA ASP A 321 2.56 -26.29 8.01
C ASP A 321 3.09 -24.89 8.40
N PRO A 322 3.77 -24.76 9.54
CA PRO A 322 4.29 -23.47 9.97
C PRO A 322 5.38 -22.91 9.04
N ASN A 323 5.93 -23.71 8.12
CA ASN A 323 6.94 -23.32 7.16
C ASN A 323 6.37 -23.03 5.76
N SER A 324 5.05 -23.04 5.59
CA SER A 324 4.41 -22.57 4.35
C SER A 324 4.04 -21.09 4.44
N LEU A 325 3.81 -20.45 3.29
CA LEU A 325 3.41 -19.04 3.27
C LEU A 325 2.01 -18.83 3.90
N THR A 326 1.07 -19.75 3.68
CA THR A 326 -0.23 -19.70 4.37
C THR A 326 -0.12 -20.01 5.86
N GLY A 327 0.90 -20.76 6.28
CA GLY A 327 1.27 -20.93 7.69
C GLY A 327 1.76 -19.61 8.32
N VAL A 328 2.54 -18.82 7.59
CA VAL A 328 2.92 -17.46 7.99
C VAL A 328 1.70 -16.57 8.14
N LEU A 329 0.78 -16.60 7.18
CA LEU A 329 -0.49 -15.86 7.24
C LEU A 329 -1.32 -16.27 8.47
N HIS A 330 -1.40 -17.57 8.77
CA HIS A 330 -2.06 -18.07 9.97
C HIS A 330 -1.41 -17.57 11.26
N TYR A 331 -0.09 -17.57 11.31
CA TYR A 331 0.65 -17.00 12.43
C TYR A 331 0.34 -15.51 12.63
N TYR A 332 0.31 -14.73 11.54
CA TYR A 332 -0.04 -13.32 11.59
C TYR A 332 -1.41 -13.09 12.25
N TYR A 333 -2.44 -13.78 11.81
CA TYR A 333 -3.77 -13.67 12.42
C TYR A 333 -3.78 -14.06 13.89
N SER A 334 -3.12 -15.16 14.22
CA SER A 334 -3.10 -15.67 15.60
C SER A 334 -2.38 -14.73 16.57
N ALA A 335 -1.32 -14.08 16.12
CA ALA A 335 -0.45 -13.27 16.96
C ALA A 335 -0.85 -11.77 17.01
N TYR A 336 -1.36 -11.22 15.91
CA TYR A 336 -1.54 -9.77 15.76
C TYR A 336 -2.97 -9.32 15.48
N GLN A 337 -3.85 -10.23 15.05
CA GLN A 337 -5.27 -9.94 14.82
C GLN A 337 -6.21 -10.97 15.49
N PRO A 338 -6.03 -11.30 16.76
CA PRO A 338 -6.81 -12.35 17.42
C PRO A 338 -8.32 -12.06 17.51
N PHE A 339 -8.74 -10.82 17.32
CA PHE A 339 -10.13 -10.36 17.48
C PHE A 339 -10.79 -9.83 16.21
N ALA A 340 -10.11 -9.84 15.08
CA ALA A 340 -10.61 -9.23 13.85
C ALA A 340 -11.73 -10.05 13.16
N HIS A 341 -12.10 -11.23 13.67
CA HIS A 341 -12.98 -12.17 12.99
C HIS A 341 -13.87 -13.01 13.94
N ASN A 342 -14.60 -12.33 14.83
CA ASN A 342 -15.77 -12.92 15.48
C ASN A 342 -17.06 -12.47 14.82
#